data_fe263c123983f278648a607d95fcdfc8
#
_entry.id   fe263c123983f278648a607d95fcdfc8
#
_cell.length_a   1.000
_cell.length_b   1.000
_cell.length_c   1.000
_cell.angle_alpha   90.00
_cell.angle_beta   90.00
_cell.angle_gamma   90.00
#
_symmetry.space_group_name_H-M   'P 1'
#
loop_
_entity.id
_entity.type
_entity.pdbx_description
1 polymer ?
#
loop_
_entity_poly.entity_id
_entity_poly.type
_entity_poly.pdbx_seq_one_letter_code
_entity_poly.pdbx_strand_id
1 'polypeptide(L)'
;MQMTPPTRHRSVVTTLLPWLLFAASMPAVAGDCLPKVEGAWIRMPPVAMPMMAGFARIENPCSSPAAVVGAESLAFADVSLHETRQEAGISRMREVERLPVAPGKAVELKPGGLHLMLHGPYQPLAAGEKTVITLKLADGRALPVQFEVRKSAP
;
A
#
# COMPACT_ATOMS: atom_id res chain seq x y z
N MET A 1 -94.66 16.16 23.12
CA MET A 1 -93.59 15.55 23.94
C MET A 1 -92.67 14.77 22.97
N GLN A 2 -91.61 15.44 22.44
CA GLN A 2 -90.72 14.86 21.48
C GLN A 2 -89.28 14.80 22.08
N MET A 3 -88.76 13.59 22.27
CA MET A 3 -87.41 13.31 22.76
C MET A 3 -86.49 13.33 21.62
N THR A 4 -85.47 14.22 21.61
CA THR A 4 -84.34 14.23 20.70
C THR A 4 -83.24 13.30 21.21
N PRO A 5 -82.63 12.50 20.39
CA PRO A 5 -81.49 11.62 20.79
C PRO A 5 -80.17 12.41 20.83
N PRO A 6 -79.19 11.99 21.64
CA PRO A 6 -77.89 12.66 21.76
C PRO A 6 -76.92 12.31 20.61
N THR A 7 -76.29 13.35 20.11
CA THR A 7 -75.28 13.28 19.06
C THR A 7 -73.95 12.72 19.64
N ARG A 8 -73.56 11.59 19.14
CA ARG A 8 -72.23 10.94 19.50
C ARG A 8 -71.14 11.55 18.67
N HIS A 9 -70.28 12.37 19.27
CA HIS A 9 -69.05 12.82 18.68
C HIS A 9 -68.07 11.67 18.65
N ARG A 10 -67.66 11.23 17.42
CA ARG A 10 -66.54 10.31 17.17
C ARG A 10 -65.26 11.15 17.12
N SER A 11 -64.45 11.05 18.16
CA SER A 11 -63.07 11.58 18.15
C SER A 11 -62.23 10.72 17.22
N VAL A 12 -61.76 11.30 16.12
CA VAL A 12 -60.77 10.71 15.21
C VAL A 12 -59.39 10.96 15.83
N VAL A 13 -58.81 9.93 16.42
CA VAL A 13 -57.43 9.96 16.90
C VAL A 13 -56.52 9.74 15.68
N THR A 14 -55.94 10.83 15.18
CA THR A 14 -54.94 10.81 14.13
C THR A 14 -53.60 10.39 14.74
N THR A 15 -53.24 9.14 14.63
CA THR A 15 -51.91 8.63 15.01
C THR A 15 -50.88 9.08 13.95
N LEU A 16 -50.08 10.07 14.31
CA LEU A 16 -48.89 10.45 13.57
C LEU A 16 -47.78 9.38 13.79
N LEU A 17 -47.53 8.57 12.79
CA LEU A 17 -46.44 7.60 12.78
C LEU A 17 -45.16 8.35 12.42
N PRO A 18 -44.12 8.40 13.30
CA PRO A 18 -42.86 9.03 12.94
C PRO A 18 -42.11 8.09 11.94
N TRP A 19 -41.89 8.60 10.73
CA TRP A 19 -40.95 7.97 9.79
C TRP A 19 -39.52 8.10 10.33
N LEU A 20 -39.02 7.02 10.90
CA LEU A 20 -37.58 6.83 11.18
C LEU A 20 -36.84 6.76 9.83
N LEU A 21 -36.16 7.86 9.48
CA LEU A 21 -35.19 7.90 8.41
C LEU A 21 -33.98 7.02 8.81
N PHE A 22 -34.01 5.79 8.35
CA PHE A 22 -32.86 4.89 8.44
C PHE A 22 -31.80 5.37 7.43
N ALA A 23 -30.83 6.17 7.89
CA ALA A 23 -29.67 6.54 7.11
C ALA A 23 -28.85 5.26 6.86
N ALA A 24 -29.03 4.65 5.70
CA ALA A 24 -28.19 3.55 5.25
C ALA A 24 -26.77 4.09 5.04
N SER A 25 -25.86 3.80 5.98
CA SER A 25 -24.43 4.01 5.80
C SER A 25 -23.95 3.06 4.70
N MET A 26 -23.79 3.56 3.47
CA MET A 26 -23.15 2.81 2.41
C MET A 26 -21.69 2.57 2.81
N PRO A 27 -21.21 1.31 2.83
CA PRO A 27 -19.79 1.07 2.97
C PRO A 27 -19.10 1.77 1.79
N ALA A 28 -18.13 2.65 2.07
CA ALA A 28 -17.26 3.18 1.06
C ALA A 28 -16.48 1.98 0.48
N VAL A 29 -16.80 1.60 -0.75
CA VAL A 29 -16.00 0.65 -1.50
C VAL A 29 -14.63 1.32 -1.66
N ALA A 30 -13.63 0.86 -0.91
CA ALA A 30 -12.25 1.22 -1.14
C ALA A 30 -11.95 0.81 -2.58
N GLY A 31 -11.86 1.78 -3.48
CA GLY A 31 -11.70 1.53 -4.90
C GLY A 31 -10.44 0.71 -5.18
N ASP A 32 -10.42 -0.06 -6.26
CA ASP A 32 -9.32 -0.92 -6.75
C ASP A 32 -8.02 -0.15 -7.08
N CYS A 33 -7.87 1.07 -6.57
CA CYS A 33 -6.71 1.90 -6.77
C CYS A 33 -5.50 1.33 -6.02
N LEU A 34 -4.42 1.09 -6.75
CA LEU A 34 -3.14 0.61 -6.23
C LEU A 34 -2.04 1.65 -6.44
N PRO A 35 -1.04 1.69 -5.56
CA PRO A 35 0.21 2.39 -5.83
C PRO A 35 0.83 1.90 -7.14
N LYS A 36 1.53 2.80 -7.83
CA LYS A 36 2.31 2.50 -9.03
C LYS A 36 3.78 2.44 -8.67
N VAL A 37 4.51 1.54 -9.32
CA VAL A 37 5.95 1.41 -9.15
C VAL A 37 6.62 1.60 -10.49
N GLU A 38 7.58 2.52 -10.55
CA GLU A 38 8.27 2.89 -11.77
C GLU A 38 9.78 2.79 -11.57
N GLY A 39 10.50 2.55 -12.68
CA GLY A 39 11.95 2.54 -12.71
C GLY A 39 12.56 1.48 -11.79
N ALA A 40 11.90 0.35 -11.58
CA ALA A 40 12.33 -0.70 -10.68
C ALA A 40 13.57 -1.43 -11.22
N TRP A 41 14.65 -1.45 -10.44
CA TRP A 41 15.89 -2.10 -10.83
C TRP A 41 16.65 -2.65 -9.62
N ILE A 42 17.47 -3.66 -9.87
CA ILE A 42 18.37 -4.28 -8.90
C ILE A 42 19.80 -3.96 -9.29
N ARG A 43 20.58 -3.46 -8.33
CA ARG A 43 22.01 -3.25 -8.53
C ARG A 43 22.74 -4.57 -8.53
N MET A 44 23.40 -4.87 -9.65
CA MET A 44 24.35 -5.97 -9.72
C MET A 44 25.60 -5.61 -8.92
N PRO A 45 26.03 -6.42 -7.95
CA PRO A 45 27.28 -6.17 -7.24
C PRO A 45 28.48 -6.42 -8.18
N PRO A 46 29.62 -5.74 -7.97
CA PRO A 46 30.81 -5.89 -8.81
C PRO A 46 31.44 -7.27 -8.71
N VAL A 47 31.20 -7.98 -7.61
CA VAL A 47 31.61 -9.38 -7.36
C VAL A 47 30.40 -10.14 -6.83
N ALA A 48 30.38 -11.46 -7.01
CA ALA A 48 29.30 -12.29 -6.47
C ALA A 48 29.20 -12.12 -4.96
N MET A 49 28.04 -11.67 -4.49
CA MET A 49 27.71 -11.43 -3.07
C MET A 49 26.37 -12.07 -2.74
N PRO A 50 26.18 -12.52 -1.48
CA PRO A 50 24.92 -13.11 -1.07
C PRO A 50 23.78 -12.08 -0.89
N MET A 51 24.01 -10.82 -1.24
CA MET A 51 23.02 -9.74 -1.11
C MET A 51 23.10 -8.77 -2.29
N MET A 52 21.94 -8.21 -2.64
CA MET A 52 21.78 -7.20 -3.67
C MET A 52 20.86 -6.08 -3.15
N ALA A 53 20.86 -4.94 -3.82
CA ALA A 53 19.99 -3.81 -3.47
C ALA A 53 19.00 -3.52 -4.61
N GLY A 54 17.73 -3.37 -4.26
CA GLY A 54 16.65 -3.02 -5.18
C GLY A 54 16.17 -1.58 -4.97
N PHE A 55 15.87 -0.89 -6.07
CA PHE A 55 15.47 0.51 -6.12
C PHE A 55 14.27 0.70 -7.03
N ALA A 56 13.42 1.67 -6.70
CA ALA A 56 12.23 2.00 -7.46
C ALA A 56 11.63 3.33 -6.99
N ARG A 57 10.75 3.91 -7.77
CA ARG A 57 9.86 4.99 -7.35
C ARG A 57 8.46 4.45 -7.10
N ILE A 58 7.94 4.63 -5.90
CA ILE A 58 6.60 4.19 -5.51
C ILE A 58 5.71 5.43 -5.43
N GLU A 59 4.69 5.51 -6.25
CA GLU A 59 3.73 6.61 -6.29
C GLU A 59 2.35 6.13 -5.85
N ASN A 60 1.68 6.90 -5.01
CA ASN A 60 0.30 6.64 -4.63
C ASN A 60 -0.65 7.63 -5.32
N PRO A 61 -1.25 7.28 -6.48
CA PRO A 61 -2.21 8.13 -7.17
C PRO A 61 -3.60 8.11 -6.51
N CYS A 62 -3.79 7.27 -5.49
CA CYS A 62 -5.08 7.08 -4.84
C CYS A 62 -5.40 8.22 -3.86
N SER A 63 -6.68 8.40 -3.55
CA SER A 63 -7.15 9.35 -2.54
C SER A 63 -6.92 8.88 -1.09
N SER A 64 -6.64 7.59 -0.89
CA SER A 64 -6.36 7.00 0.41
C SER A 64 -4.86 6.78 0.62
N PRO A 65 -4.34 6.91 1.86
CA PRO A 65 -2.96 6.57 2.17
C PRO A 65 -2.65 5.11 1.87
N ALA A 66 -1.47 4.83 1.36
CA ALA A 66 -0.92 3.48 1.22
C ALA A 66 0.32 3.34 2.10
N ALA A 67 0.70 2.09 2.40
CA ALA A 67 1.99 1.82 3.02
C ALA A 67 2.50 0.44 2.59
N VAL A 68 3.81 0.36 2.30
CA VAL A 68 4.50 -0.91 2.11
C VAL A 68 4.97 -1.40 3.48
N VAL A 69 4.65 -2.65 3.81
CA VAL A 69 4.97 -3.28 5.10
C VAL A 69 5.84 -4.53 4.94
N GLY A 70 6.31 -4.81 3.73
CA GLY A 70 7.20 -5.91 3.44
C GLY A 70 7.33 -6.16 1.95
N ALA A 71 8.17 -7.10 1.61
CA ALA A 71 8.34 -7.57 0.25
C ALA A 71 8.75 -9.05 0.23
N GLU A 72 8.55 -9.72 -0.91
CA GLU A 72 8.97 -11.10 -1.12
C GLU A 72 9.28 -11.36 -2.59
N SER A 73 10.07 -12.39 -2.86
CA SER A 73 10.37 -12.82 -4.22
C SER A 73 10.72 -14.31 -4.26
N LEU A 74 10.34 -15.00 -5.32
CA LEU A 74 10.75 -16.39 -5.54
C LEU A 74 12.22 -16.52 -5.96
N ALA A 75 12.89 -15.42 -6.29
CA ALA A 75 14.29 -15.40 -6.70
C ALA A 75 15.28 -15.24 -5.53
N PHE A 76 14.80 -14.86 -4.35
CA PHE A 76 15.59 -14.52 -3.17
C PHE A 76 15.07 -15.24 -1.92
N ALA A 77 15.98 -15.57 -1.01
CA ALA A 77 15.64 -16.20 0.26
C ALA A 77 14.89 -15.23 1.20
N ASP A 78 15.25 -13.93 1.14
CA ASP A 78 14.59 -12.87 1.90
C ASP A 78 14.64 -11.54 1.15
N VAL A 79 13.60 -10.72 1.35
CA VAL A 79 13.50 -9.35 0.83
C VAL A 79 12.96 -8.45 1.93
N SER A 80 13.77 -7.49 2.37
CA SER A 80 13.41 -6.53 3.41
C SER A 80 13.64 -5.08 2.97
N LEU A 81 12.91 -4.14 3.58
CA LEU A 81 13.03 -2.72 3.31
C LEU A 81 14.00 -2.09 4.31
N HIS A 82 14.96 -1.33 3.81
CA HIS A 82 15.99 -0.69 4.62
C HIS A 82 16.13 0.79 4.28
N GLU A 83 16.68 1.54 5.21
CA GLU A 83 17.08 2.92 5.03
C GLU A 83 18.53 3.11 5.48
N THR A 84 19.35 3.69 4.60
CA THR A 84 20.68 4.16 4.94
C THR A 84 20.63 5.64 5.27
N ARG A 85 21.20 6.03 6.42
CA ARG A 85 21.35 7.44 6.83
C ARG A 85 22.80 7.75 7.14
N GLN A 86 23.21 8.99 6.89
CA GLN A 86 24.49 9.52 7.34
C GLN A 86 24.27 10.19 8.70
N GLU A 87 24.90 9.65 9.74
CA GLU A 87 24.86 10.19 11.10
C GLU A 87 26.29 10.49 11.56
N ALA A 88 26.63 11.76 11.75
CA ALA A 88 27.98 12.20 12.15
C ALA A 88 29.10 11.65 11.25
N GLY A 89 28.89 11.56 9.94
CA GLY A 89 29.85 11.02 8.98
C GLY A 89 29.91 9.48 8.89
N ILE A 90 29.10 8.80 9.67
CA ILE A 90 29.01 7.34 9.67
C ILE A 90 27.73 6.91 8.94
N SER A 91 27.86 6.00 7.96
CA SER A 91 26.72 5.41 7.29
C SER A 91 26.09 4.33 8.17
N ARG A 92 24.81 4.52 8.52
CA ARG A 92 24.02 3.55 9.30
C ARG A 92 22.84 3.07 8.47
N MET A 93 22.64 1.76 8.48
CA MET A 93 21.51 1.11 7.82
C MET A 93 20.60 0.48 8.88
N ARG A 94 19.29 0.65 8.70
CA ARG A 94 18.25 0.08 9.57
C ARG A 94 17.10 -0.45 8.73
N GLU A 95 16.45 -1.46 9.24
CA GLU A 95 15.21 -1.98 8.66
C GLU A 95 14.05 -0.99 8.86
N VAL A 96 13.15 -0.93 7.89
CA VAL A 96 11.95 -0.11 7.88
C VAL A 96 10.74 -1.02 7.80
N GLU A 97 10.05 -1.22 8.92
CA GLU A 97 8.88 -2.11 8.98
C GLU A 97 7.67 -1.56 8.23
N ARG A 98 7.60 -0.24 8.04
CA ARG A 98 6.48 0.42 7.39
C ARG A 98 6.93 1.67 6.64
N LEU A 99 6.67 1.70 5.34
CA LEU A 99 6.93 2.83 4.46
C LEU A 99 5.61 3.47 4.03
N PRO A 100 5.19 4.59 4.63
CA PRO A 100 3.97 5.28 4.23
C PRO A 100 4.15 6.03 2.91
N VAL A 101 3.11 5.98 2.05
CA VAL A 101 3.01 6.76 0.82
C VAL A 101 1.70 7.53 0.85
N ALA A 102 1.76 8.83 1.14
CA ALA A 102 0.57 9.67 1.25
C ALA A 102 -0.17 9.80 -0.11
N PRO A 103 -1.47 10.13 -0.10
CA PRO A 103 -2.25 10.37 -1.31
C PRO A 103 -1.59 11.40 -2.23
N GLY A 104 -1.49 11.09 -3.52
CA GLY A 104 -0.87 11.96 -4.52
C GLY A 104 0.64 12.19 -4.33
N LYS A 105 1.32 11.41 -3.48
CA LYS A 105 2.76 11.52 -3.22
C LYS A 105 3.51 10.29 -3.72
N ALA A 106 4.82 10.46 -3.84
CA ALA A 106 5.74 9.38 -4.17
C ALA A 106 6.86 9.30 -3.15
N VAL A 107 7.39 8.08 -2.99
CA VAL A 107 8.59 7.78 -2.21
C VAL A 107 9.59 7.12 -3.14
N GLU A 108 10.85 7.51 -3.01
CA GLU A 108 11.93 7.00 -3.85
C GLU A 108 12.85 6.07 -3.06
N LEU A 109 12.95 4.83 -3.54
CA LEU A 109 13.98 3.90 -3.12
C LEU A 109 15.20 4.14 -4.00
N LYS A 110 16.29 4.63 -3.41
CA LYS A 110 17.50 5.06 -4.13
C LYS A 110 18.79 4.73 -3.38
N PRO A 111 19.92 4.65 -4.09
CA PRO A 111 21.22 4.48 -3.46
C PRO A 111 21.49 5.51 -2.37
N GLY A 112 21.97 5.05 -1.21
CA GLY A 112 22.26 5.91 -0.06
C GLY A 112 21.03 6.38 0.75
N GLY A 113 19.85 5.89 0.42
CA GLY A 113 18.60 6.17 1.13
C GLY A 113 17.80 4.90 1.37
N LEU A 114 16.47 4.99 1.16
CA LEU A 114 15.58 3.83 1.19
C LEU A 114 15.92 2.85 0.07
N HIS A 115 15.87 1.54 0.34
CA HIS A 115 16.13 0.50 -0.64
C HIS A 115 15.54 -0.84 -0.18
N LEU A 116 15.36 -1.77 -1.12
CA LEU A 116 15.13 -3.16 -0.81
C LEU A 116 16.47 -3.87 -0.64
N MET A 117 16.64 -4.60 0.46
CA MET A 117 17.73 -5.53 0.66
C MET A 117 17.28 -6.91 0.21
N LEU A 118 17.99 -7.51 -0.74
CA LEU A 118 17.68 -8.79 -1.36
C LEU A 118 18.75 -9.80 -0.93
N HIS A 119 18.39 -10.76 -0.09
CA HIS A 119 19.31 -11.75 0.47
C HIS A 119 19.19 -13.11 -0.21
N GLY A 120 20.33 -13.75 -0.41
CA GLY A 120 20.42 -15.13 -0.85
C GLY A 120 19.71 -15.39 -2.18
N PRO A 121 20.20 -14.82 -3.30
CA PRO A 121 19.65 -15.19 -4.61
C PRO A 121 19.82 -16.69 -4.83
N TYR A 122 18.73 -17.38 -5.19
CA TYR A 122 18.77 -18.83 -5.41
C TYR A 122 19.51 -19.22 -6.68
N GLN A 123 19.62 -18.28 -7.65
CA GLN A 123 20.35 -18.41 -8.88
C GLN A 123 21.19 -17.15 -9.12
N PRO A 124 22.35 -17.24 -9.76
CA PRO A 124 23.08 -16.06 -10.20
C PRO A 124 22.19 -15.22 -11.14
N LEU A 125 22.13 -13.91 -10.91
CA LEU A 125 21.40 -12.99 -11.76
C LEU A 125 22.37 -12.19 -12.63
N ALA A 126 22.11 -12.12 -13.94
CA ALA A 126 22.91 -11.37 -14.89
C ALA A 126 22.29 -10.00 -15.21
N ALA A 127 23.11 -9.05 -15.64
CA ALA A 127 22.61 -7.74 -16.09
C ALA A 127 21.65 -7.91 -17.29
N GLY A 128 20.52 -7.20 -17.25
CA GLY A 128 19.43 -7.31 -18.21
C GLY A 128 18.36 -8.34 -17.83
N GLU A 129 18.64 -9.24 -16.90
CA GLU A 129 17.62 -10.16 -16.39
C GLU A 129 16.55 -9.43 -15.60
N LYS A 130 15.34 -10.02 -15.59
CA LYS A 130 14.18 -9.48 -14.90
C LYS A 130 13.68 -10.50 -13.90
N THR A 131 13.32 -10.01 -12.72
CA THR A 131 12.71 -10.81 -11.66
C THR A 131 11.53 -10.07 -11.05
N VAL A 132 10.60 -10.79 -10.44
CA VAL A 132 9.45 -10.21 -9.78
C VAL A 132 9.73 -10.11 -8.29
N ILE A 133 9.51 -8.92 -7.74
CA ILE A 133 9.45 -8.67 -6.30
C ILE A 133 8.01 -8.20 -6.01
N THR A 134 7.35 -8.86 -5.08
CA THR A 134 6.00 -8.52 -4.66
C THR A 134 6.06 -7.66 -3.40
N LEU A 135 5.63 -6.41 -3.50
CA LEU A 135 5.48 -5.53 -2.34
C LEU A 135 4.20 -5.86 -1.60
N LYS A 136 4.26 -5.98 -0.28
CA LYS A 136 3.12 -6.21 0.61
C LYS A 136 2.59 -4.89 1.12
N LEU A 137 1.32 -4.62 0.89
CA LEU A 137 0.67 -3.39 1.35
C LEU A 137 0.01 -3.62 2.72
N ALA A 138 -0.08 -2.55 3.51
CA ALA A 138 -0.65 -2.59 4.86
C ALA A 138 -2.14 -2.97 4.91
N ASP A 139 -2.86 -2.86 3.79
CA ASP A 139 -4.25 -3.27 3.62
C ASP A 139 -4.40 -4.74 3.21
N GLY A 140 -3.29 -5.50 3.17
CA GLY A 140 -3.24 -6.91 2.80
C GLY A 140 -3.11 -7.19 1.31
N ARG A 141 -3.15 -6.16 0.46
CA ARG A 141 -2.95 -6.34 -0.99
C ARG A 141 -1.48 -6.56 -1.32
N ALA A 142 -1.24 -7.30 -2.39
CA ALA A 142 0.08 -7.58 -2.95
C ALA A 142 0.26 -6.84 -4.27
N LEU A 143 1.42 -6.24 -4.47
CA LEU A 143 1.78 -5.50 -5.67
C LEU A 143 3.01 -6.15 -6.31
N PRO A 144 2.85 -7.05 -7.30
CA PRO A 144 3.96 -7.63 -8.03
C PRO A 144 4.58 -6.59 -8.96
N VAL A 145 5.91 -6.46 -8.88
CA VAL A 145 6.71 -5.49 -9.63
C VAL A 145 7.85 -6.18 -10.33
N GLN A 146 8.04 -5.92 -11.61
CA GLN A 146 9.17 -6.44 -12.38
C GLN A 146 10.39 -5.54 -12.19
N PHE A 147 11.46 -6.08 -11.64
CA PHE A 147 12.76 -5.44 -11.46
C PHE A 147 13.75 -5.93 -12.51
N GLU A 148 14.51 -5.02 -13.09
CA GLU A 148 15.58 -5.32 -14.04
C GLU A 148 16.94 -5.23 -13.35
N VAL A 149 17.79 -6.24 -13.52
CA VAL A 149 19.17 -6.25 -12.99
C VAL A 149 20.05 -5.35 -13.82
N ARG A 150 20.75 -4.39 -13.20
CA ARG A 150 21.61 -3.40 -13.87
C ARG A 150 22.94 -3.23 -13.14
N LYS A 151 23.99 -2.93 -13.91
CA LYS A 151 25.32 -2.63 -13.34
C LYS A 151 25.40 -1.25 -12.68
N SER A 152 24.58 -0.30 -13.14
CA SER A 152 24.51 1.08 -12.62
C SER A 152 23.08 1.57 -12.59
N ALA A 153 22.83 2.70 -11.92
CA ALA A 153 21.56 3.40 -11.98
C ALA A 153 21.25 3.81 -13.44
N PRO A 154 19.94 3.88 -13.79
CA PRO A 154 19.48 4.38 -15.09
C PRO A 154 19.83 5.86 -15.28
#